data_584943def1b7a70e222441e434ec391f
#
_entry.id   584943def1b7a70e222441e434ec391f
#
_cell.length_a   1.000
_cell.length_b   1.000
_cell.length_c   1.000
_cell.angle_alpha   90.00
_cell.angle_beta   90.00
_cell.angle_gamma   90.00
#
_symmetry.space_group_name_H-M   'P 1'
#
loop_
_entity.id
_entity.type
_entity.pdbx_description
1 polymer ?
#
loop_
_entity_poly.entity_id
_entity_poly.type
_entity_poly.pdbx_seq_one_letter_code
_entity_poly.pdbx_strand_id
1 'polypeptide(L)' 'MADKVKIWYDREGDFLEVTFAERPGYMRHSANDAVMERVDERGNVIGFSILEVSRLAAEKPLEAELATSGQSSGL' A
#
# COMPACT_ATOMS: atom_id res chain seq x y z
N MET A 1 -12.80 -12.79 -12.54
CA MET A 1 -11.48 -12.70 -13.06
C MET A 1 -10.50 -12.33 -11.97
N ALA A 2 -9.42 -13.02 -11.89
CA ALA A 2 -8.46 -12.79 -10.82
C ALA A 2 -7.45 -11.74 -11.27
N ASP A 3 -7.22 -10.78 -10.42
CA ASP A 3 -6.20 -9.79 -10.67
C ASP A 3 -4.90 -10.25 -10.04
N LYS A 4 -3.82 -9.96 -10.74
CA LYS A 4 -2.52 -10.32 -10.24
C LYS A 4 -2.07 -9.28 -9.22
N VAL A 5 -1.62 -9.76 -8.09
CA VAL A 5 -1.07 -8.90 -7.05
C VAL A 5 0.39 -9.27 -6.87
N LYS A 6 1.26 -8.29 -6.96
CA LYS A 6 2.69 -8.51 -6.80
C LYS A 6 3.09 -8.12 -5.40
N ILE A 7 3.79 -9.01 -4.72
CA ILE A 7 4.22 -8.79 -3.36
C ILE A 7 5.72 -8.99 -3.30
N TRP A 8 6.41 -8.00 -2.75
CA TRP A 8 7.86 -8.05 -2.66
C TRP A 8 8.28 -7.64 -1.25
N TYR A 9 9.09 -8.48 -0.64
CA TYR A 9 9.63 -8.19 0.67
C TYR A 9 11.11 -7.92 0.53
N ASP A 10 11.54 -6.73 0.93
CA ASP A 10 12.95 -6.38 0.92
C ASP A 10 13.48 -6.50 2.32
N ARG A 11 14.28 -7.53 2.53
CA ARG A 11 14.78 -7.83 3.84
C ARG A 11 15.77 -6.80 4.33
N GLU A 12 16.62 -6.30 3.42
CA GLU A 12 17.62 -5.33 3.80
C GLU A 12 17.01 -3.99 4.13
N GLY A 13 16.03 -3.57 3.35
CA GLY A 13 15.34 -2.32 3.61
C GLY A 13 14.25 -2.43 4.62
N ASP A 14 13.91 -3.67 5.00
CA ASP A 14 12.87 -3.93 5.98
C ASP A 14 11.54 -3.32 5.55
N PHE A 15 11.16 -3.55 4.31
CA PHE A 15 9.87 -3.09 3.83
C PHE A 15 9.20 -4.13 2.95
N LEU A 16 7.90 -4.02 2.86
CA LEU A 16 7.08 -4.90 2.04
C LEU A 16 6.33 -4.05 1.04
N GLU A 17 6.34 -4.47 -0.22
CA GLU A 17 5.67 -3.72 -1.26
C GLU A 17 4.62 -4.58 -1.92
N VAL A 18 3.42 -4.02 -2.10
CA VAL A 18 2.31 -4.73 -2.73
C VAL A 18 1.80 -3.86 -3.86
N THR A 19 1.70 -4.44 -5.04
CA THR A 19 1.25 -3.72 -6.23
C THR A 19 0.04 -4.41 -6.81
N PHE A 20 -1.06 -3.67 -6.94
CA PHE A 20 -2.30 -4.20 -7.50
C PHE A 20 -2.38 -3.99 -8.99
N ALA A 21 -1.83 -2.89 -9.49
CA ALA A 21 -1.90 -2.55 -10.89
C ALA A 21 -0.64 -1.83 -11.28
N GLU A 22 -0.16 -2.11 -12.50
CA GLU A 22 1.08 -1.50 -12.99
C GLU A 22 0.72 -0.34 -13.87
N ARG A 23 0.57 0.81 -13.27
CA ARG A 23 0.28 2.05 -13.97
C ARG A 23 1.21 3.13 -13.45
N PRO A 24 1.47 4.16 -14.25
CA PRO A 24 2.27 5.26 -13.77
C PRO A 24 1.60 5.91 -12.57
N GLY A 25 2.41 6.29 -11.62
CA GLY A 25 1.88 6.89 -10.43
C GLY A 25 2.99 7.37 -9.53
N TYR A 26 2.61 7.73 -8.33
CA TYR A 26 3.58 8.24 -7.37
C TYR A 26 3.21 7.77 -5.97
N MET A 27 4.19 7.83 -5.08
CA MET A 27 3.98 7.45 -3.69
C MET A 27 3.53 8.66 -2.89
N ARG A 28 2.69 8.40 -1.92
CA ARG A 28 2.31 9.45 -0.98
C ARG A 28 2.08 8.82 0.39
N HIS A 29 2.10 9.65 1.41
CA HIS A 29 1.87 9.17 2.76
C HIS A 29 0.43 8.78 2.96
N SER A 30 0.22 7.72 3.73
CA SER A 30 -1.11 7.37 4.17
C SER A 30 -1.34 7.97 5.56
N ALA A 31 -2.47 7.63 6.16
CA ALA A 31 -2.74 8.06 7.53
C ALA A 31 -1.82 7.39 8.53
N ASN A 32 -1.22 6.27 8.15
CA ASN A 32 -0.29 5.55 9.01
C ASN A 32 1.12 5.82 8.52
N ASP A 33 1.98 6.31 9.41
CA ASP A 33 3.35 6.67 9.02
C ASP A 33 4.13 5.49 8.47
N ALA A 34 3.78 4.29 8.84
CA ALA A 34 4.49 3.11 8.38
C ALA A 34 4.02 2.64 7.02
N VAL A 35 2.99 3.24 6.46
CA VAL A 35 2.41 2.79 5.20
C VAL A 35 2.43 3.93 4.20
N MET A 36 3.00 3.66 3.03
CA MET A 36 2.98 4.60 1.91
C MET A 36 2.05 4.05 0.86
N GLU A 37 1.23 4.91 0.28
CA GLU A 37 0.33 4.52 -0.80
C GLU A 37 0.96 4.85 -2.13
N ARG A 38 0.74 4.00 -3.11
CA ARG A 38 1.07 4.32 -4.49
C ARG A 38 -0.23 4.59 -5.22
N VAL A 39 -0.33 5.75 -5.83
CA VAL A 39 -1.56 6.17 -6.50
C VAL A 39 -1.26 6.49 -7.96
N ASP A 40 -2.26 6.28 -8.80
CA ASP A 40 -2.11 6.60 -10.21
C ASP A 40 -2.48 8.07 -10.43
N GLU A 41 -2.53 8.47 -11.70
CA GLU A 41 -2.77 9.86 -12.05
C GLU A 41 -4.15 10.33 -11.64
N ARG A 42 -5.07 9.40 -11.43
CA ARG A 42 -6.42 9.73 -11.03
C ARG A 42 -6.64 9.67 -9.55
N GLY A 43 -5.58 9.33 -8.79
CA GLY A 43 -5.69 9.22 -7.36
C GLY A 43 -6.16 7.87 -6.86
N ASN A 44 -6.27 6.89 -7.74
CA ASN A 44 -6.64 5.54 -7.32
C ASN A 44 -5.43 4.84 -6.72
N VAL A 45 -5.65 4.14 -5.62
CA VAL A 45 -4.56 3.40 -5.00
C VAL A 45 -4.27 2.17 -5.84
N ILE A 46 -3.03 2.04 -6.27
CA ILE A 46 -2.59 0.91 -7.09
C ILE A 46 -1.57 0.05 -6.35
N GLY A 47 -1.27 0.39 -5.12
CA GLY A 47 -0.35 -0.40 -4.32
C GLY A 47 -0.04 0.30 -3.03
N PHE A 48 0.79 -0.35 -2.21
CA PHE A 48 1.24 0.28 -0.99
C PHE A 48 2.55 -0.36 -0.55
N SER A 49 3.25 0.32 0.35
CA SER A 49 4.47 -0.20 0.94
C SER A 49 4.36 -0.08 2.45
N ILE A 50 4.84 -1.09 3.15
CA ILE A 50 4.88 -1.08 4.60
C ILE A 50 6.33 -0.93 5.00
N LEU A 51 6.65 0.17 5.67
CA LEU A 51 8.01 0.47 6.09
C LEU A 51 8.28 -0.15 7.46
N GLU A 52 9.53 -0.54 7.69
CA GLU A 52 9.91 -1.15 8.96
C GLU A 52 8.98 -2.31 9.28
N VAL A 53 8.83 -3.19 8.31
CA VAL A 53 7.84 -4.26 8.42
C VAL A 53 8.15 -5.22 9.57
N SER A 54 9.40 -5.28 10.01
CA SER A 54 9.75 -6.14 11.11
C SER A 54 9.04 -5.74 12.41
N ARG A 55 8.58 -4.52 12.50
CA ARG A 55 7.84 -4.07 13.68
C ARG A 55 6.49 -4.76 13.80
N LEU A 56 6.03 -5.40 12.73
CA LEU A 56 4.77 -6.14 12.82
C LEU A 56 4.83 -7.28 13.82
N ALA A 57 6.02 -7.71 14.15
CA ALA A 57 6.17 -8.74 15.16
C ALA A 57 5.65 -8.26 16.52
N ALA A 58 5.77 -6.97 16.78
CA ALA A 58 5.32 -6.39 18.04
C ALA A 58 3.96 -5.74 17.92
N GLU A 59 3.63 -5.22 16.74
CA GLU A 59 2.39 -4.48 16.54
C GLU A 59 1.50 -5.23 15.57
N LYS A 60 0.80 -6.20 16.06
CA LYS A 60 -0.08 -6.99 15.21
C LYS A 60 -1.51 -6.83 15.63
N PRO A 61 -2.38 -6.68 14.67
CA PRO A 61 -2.09 -6.41 13.28
C PRO A 61 -1.84 -4.92 13.04
N LEU A 62 -1.10 -4.64 11.99
CA LEU A 62 -0.99 -3.27 11.53
C LEU A 62 -2.22 -2.98 10.70
N GLU A 63 -2.88 -1.89 11.03
CA GLU A 63 -4.07 -1.49 10.28
C GLU A 63 -3.83 -0.15 9.64
N ALA A 64 -4.26 -0.04 8.40
CA ALA A 64 -4.15 1.21 7.67
C ALA A 64 -5.34 1.35 6.76
N GLU A 65 -5.77 2.58 6.57
CA GLU A 65 -6.83 2.89 5.64
C GLU A 65 -6.21 3.55 4.43
N LEU A 66 -6.45 2.97 3.27
CA LEU A 66 -5.91 3.51 2.04
C LEU A 66 -6.96 4.42 1.42
N ALA A 67 -6.51 5.56 0.96
CA ALA A 67 -7.40 6.47 0.27
C ALA A 67 -7.76 5.87 -1.07
N THR A 68 -9.04 5.81 -1.38
CA THR A 68 -9.47 5.27 -2.64
C THR A 68 -10.34 6.31 -3.31
N SER A 69 -9.85 6.78 -4.43
CA SER A 69 -10.56 7.76 -5.18
C SER A 69 -11.85 7.17 -5.70
N GLY A 70 -12.89 7.94 -5.67
CA GLY A 70 -14.14 7.51 -6.22
C GLY A 70 -14.79 6.42 -5.45
N GLN A 71 -14.37 6.19 -4.29
CA GLN A 71 -14.87 5.12 -3.59
C GLN A 71 -16.08 5.43 -2.92
N SER A 72 -16.73 5.66 -3.10
CA SER A 72 -17.78 5.90 -2.47
C SER A 72 -18.14 5.05 -1.52
N SER A 73 -17.90 4.95 -1.19
CA SER A 73 -18.16 4.24 -0.76
C SER A 73 -19.26 3.89 -0.52
N GLY A 74 -19.51 3.87 -0.70
CA GLY A 74 -20.42 3.68 -0.62
C GLY A 74 -20.81 2.88 -0.24
N LEU A 75 -20.59 2.85 0.00
CA LEU A 75 -20.94 2.19 0.15
C LEU A 75 -21.54 2.20 0.41
#